data_5322a8c933c0ec6d00b0feb8111dff6d
#
_entry.id   5322a8c933c0ec6d00b0feb8111dff6d
#
_cell.length_a   1.000
_cell.length_b   1.000
_cell.length_c   1.000
_cell.angle_alpha   90.00
_cell.angle_beta   90.00
_cell.angle_gamma   90.00
#
_symmetry.space_group_name_H-M   'P 1'
#
loop_
_entity.id
_entity.type
_entity.pdbx_description
1 polymer ?
#
loop_
_entity_poly.entity_id
_entity_poly.type
_entity_poly.pdbx_seq_one_letter_code
_entity_poly.pdbx_strand_id
1 'polypeptide(L)'
;MVQDGVFTVLDMVDSTNNYAMGRINAALAKHGMAWFARYQTAGKGQRGKTWKTEKDKNIAISIVLEPERLQLNNQFHLSAAIALTCFEFFSRYAGDETKIKWP
;
A
#
# COMPACT_ATOMS: atom_id res chain seq x y z
N MET A 1 10.54 -20.60 9.23
CA MET A 1 10.25 -19.22 8.87
C MET A 1 8.87 -18.82 9.38
N VAL A 2 8.78 -17.70 10.05
CA VAL A 2 7.49 -17.20 10.54
C VAL A 2 6.72 -16.57 9.38
N GLN A 3 5.51 -17.02 9.17
CA GLN A 3 4.62 -16.47 8.14
C GLN A 3 3.90 -15.25 8.71
N ASP A 4 3.84 -14.16 7.92
CA ASP A 4 3.12 -12.97 8.32
C ASP A 4 1.62 -13.25 8.40
N GLY A 5 0.92 -12.54 9.29
CA GLY A 5 -0.52 -12.58 9.37
C GLY A 5 -1.16 -11.71 8.27
N VAL A 6 -2.47 -11.53 8.37
CA VAL A 6 -3.21 -10.72 7.39
C VAL A 6 -2.73 -9.26 7.40
N PHE A 7 -2.43 -8.74 8.58
CA PHE A 7 -1.93 -7.36 8.73
C PHE A 7 -0.70 -7.39 9.62
N THR A 8 0.42 -6.87 9.11
CA THR A 8 1.70 -6.88 9.82
C THR A 8 2.23 -5.45 9.93
N VAL A 9 2.66 -5.06 11.13
CA VAL A 9 3.30 -3.77 11.39
C VAL A 9 4.80 -3.97 11.39
N LEU A 10 5.50 -3.18 10.56
CA LEU A 10 6.96 -3.18 10.48
C LEU A 10 7.48 -1.88 11.08
N ASP A 11 8.49 -1.98 11.95
CA ASP A 11 9.06 -0.77 12.55
C ASP A 11 9.79 0.08 11.52
N MET A 12 10.66 -0.56 10.73
CA MET A 12 11.43 0.12 9.69
C MET A 12 11.69 -0.84 8.55
N VAL A 13 11.58 -0.32 7.34
CA VAL A 13 11.78 -1.09 6.11
C VAL A 13 12.24 -0.12 5.02
N ASP A 14 12.88 -0.63 3.97
CA ASP A 14 13.24 0.22 2.83
C ASP A 14 11.96 0.80 2.18
N SER A 15 11.01 -0.05 1.81
CA SER A 15 9.66 0.36 1.46
C SER A 15 8.69 -0.81 1.67
N THR A 16 7.44 -0.50 2.00
CA THR A 16 6.41 -1.55 2.13
C THR A 16 6.20 -2.26 0.80
N ASN A 17 6.35 -1.55 -0.32
CA ASN A 17 6.20 -2.16 -1.63
C ASN A 17 7.28 -3.18 -1.93
N ASN A 18 8.55 -2.84 -1.64
CA ASN A 18 9.64 -3.80 -1.79
C ASN A 18 9.46 -5.01 -0.89
N TYR A 19 9.02 -4.78 0.34
CA TYR A 19 8.76 -5.87 1.28
C TYR A 19 7.67 -6.80 0.78
N ALA A 20 6.55 -6.22 0.31
CA ALA A 20 5.44 -7.00 -0.24
C ALA A 20 5.87 -7.81 -1.46
N MET A 21 6.63 -7.20 -2.37
CA MET A 21 7.13 -7.90 -3.55
C MET A 21 8.05 -9.06 -3.17
N GLY A 22 8.88 -8.87 -2.15
CA GLY A 22 9.72 -9.95 -1.63
C GLY A 22 8.88 -11.12 -1.10
N ARG A 23 7.79 -10.82 -0.40
CA ARG A 23 6.88 -11.85 0.10
C ARG A 23 6.15 -12.56 -1.03
N ILE A 24 5.73 -11.85 -2.06
CA ILE A 24 5.12 -12.44 -3.26
C ILE A 24 6.10 -13.39 -3.93
N ASN A 25 7.34 -12.96 -4.12
CA ASN A 25 8.36 -13.77 -4.77
C ASN A 25 8.72 -15.00 -3.97
N ALA A 26 8.59 -14.95 -2.66
CA ALA A 26 8.84 -16.09 -1.77
C ALA A 26 7.62 -16.99 -1.59
N ALA A 27 6.51 -16.71 -2.29
CA ALA A 27 5.24 -17.42 -2.18
C ALA A 27 4.63 -17.35 -0.76
N LEU A 28 4.90 -16.27 -0.04
CA LEU A 28 4.40 -16.05 1.33
C LEU A 28 3.26 -15.02 1.38
N ALA A 29 2.87 -14.45 0.26
CA ALA A 29 1.82 -13.45 0.20
C ALA A 29 0.53 -14.03 -0.35
N LYS A 30 -0.59 -13.58 0.21
CA LYS A 30 -1.93 -13.95 -0.22
C LYS A 30 -2.77 -12.72 -0.43
N HIS A 31 -3.82 -12.85 -1.24
CA HIS A 31 -4.77 -11.76 -1.46
C HIS A 31 -5.28 -11.20 -0.14
N GLY A 32 -5.26 -9.88 -0.01
CA GLY A 32 -5.72 -9.19 1.19
C GLY A 32 -4.69 -8.99 2.28
N MET A 33 -3.51 -9.60 2.16
CA MET A 33 -2.44 -9.34 3.13
C MET A 33 -1.91 -7.93 2.97
N ALA A 34 -1.56 -7.30 4.09
CA ALA A 34 -1.09 -5.93 4.11
C ALA A 34 0.09 -5.77 5.08
N TRP A 35 0.98 -4.87 4.71
CA TRP A 35 2.12 -4.48 5.56
C TRP A 35 2.12 -2.97 5.72
N PHE A 36 2.17 -2.54 6.97
CA PHE A 36 2.23 -1.14 7.36
C PHE A 36 3.62 -0.88 7.94
N ALA A 37 4.31 0.15 7.46
CA ALA A 37 5.60 0.54 8.00
C ALA A 37 5.48 1.83 8.80
N ARG A 38 6.06 1.84 9.99
CA ARG A 38 6.15 3.05 10.81
C ARG A 38 7.16 4.02 10.21
N TYR A 39 8.17 3.49 9.51
CA TYR A 39 9.18 4.30 8.85
C TYR A 39 9.71 3.59 7.61
N GLN A 40 9.78 4.31 6.49
CA GLN A 40 10.41 3.85 5.25
C GLN A 40 11.68 4.63 4.99
N THR A 41 12.78 3.92 4.69
CA THR A 41 14.06 4.55 4.39
C THR A 41 14.24 4.84 2.92
N ALA A 42 13.48 4.18 2.04
CA ALA A 42 13.62 4.32 0.59
C ALA A 42 12.26 4.22 -0.10
N GLY A 43 11.30 5.02 0.36
CA GLY A 43 9.99 5.08 -0.25
C GLY A 43 10.07 5.53 -1.71
N LYS A 44 9.30 4.88 -2.59
CA LYS A 44 9.35 5.13 -4.03
C LYS A 44 8.07 5.77 -4.53
N GLY A 45 8.22 6.83 -5.32
CA GLY A 45 7.16 7.40 -6.12
C GLY A 45 7.26 6.94 -7.56
N GLN A 46 6.41 7.47 -8.42
CA GLN A 46 6.44 7.19 -9.84
C GLN A 46 7.69 7.80 -10.49
N ARG A 47 8.16 7.16 -11.57
CA ARG A 47 9.26 7.64 -12.42
C ARG A 47 10.54 7.91 -11.62
N GLY A 48 10.85 7.02 -10.70
CA GLY A 48 12.09 7.11 -9.92
C GLY A 48 12.10 8.15 -8.82
N LYS A 49 10.98 8.79 -8.55
CA LYS A 49 10.89 9.75 -7.43
C LYS A 49 10.95 9.02 -6.11
N THR A 50 11.54 9.70 -5.12
CA THR A 50 11.66 9.17 -3.76
C THR A 50 10.62 9.83 -2.86
N TRP A 51 9.95 9.00 -2.05
CA TRP A 51 9.06 9.48 -1.01
C TRP A 51 9.81 9.53 0.31
N LYS A 52 9.80 10.71 0.93
CA LYS A 52 10.33 10.85 2.29
C LYS A 52 9.17 10.74 3.27
N THR A 53 9.32 9.84 4.24
CA THR A 53 8.35 9.72 5.31
C THR A 53 9.01 10.05 6.64
N GLU A 54 8.28 10.76 7.49
CA GLU A 54 8.70 10.96 8.87
C GLU A 54 8.19 9.79 9.70
N LYS A 55 9.03 9.33 10.63
CA LYS A 55 8.67 8.22 11.50
C LYS A 55 7.38 8.53 12.26
N ASP A 56 6.43 7.60 12.20
CA ASP A 56 5.16 7.65 12.93
C ASP A 56 4.24 8.82 12.56
N LYS A 57 4.51 9.53 11.46
CA LYS A 57 3.68 10.67 11.04
C LYS A 57 2.95 10.46 9.73
N ASN A 58 3.28 9.41 9.01
CA ASN A 58 2.66 9.10 7.72
C ASN A 58 2.16 7.66 7.71
N ILE A 59 1.25 7.39 6.81
CA ILE A 59 0.76 6.03 6.57
C ILE A 59 1.48 5.49 5.35
N ALA A 60 2.30 4.46 5.55
CA ALA A 60 2.93 3.71 4.49
C ALA A 60 2.44 2.29 4.58
N ILE A 61 1.62 1.88 3.63
CA ILE A 61 0.98 0.57 3.62
C ILE A 61 0.99 0.00 2.21
N SER A 62 1.25 -1.31 2.11
CA SER A 62 1.09 -2.05 0.87
C SER A 62 0.15 -3.21 1.09
N ILE A 63 -0.75 -3.42 0.16
CA ILE A 63 -1.77 -4.46 0.22
C ILE A 63 -1.64 -5.32 -1.03
N VAL A 64 -1.65 -6.64 -0.84
CA VAL A 64 -1.62 -7.59 -1.95
C VAL A 64 -3.03 -7.80 -2.48
N LEU A 65 -3.20 -7.55 -3.78
CA LEU A 65 -4.47 -7.79 -4.45
C LEU A 65 -4.24 -8.71 -5.65
N GLU A 66 -5.13 -9.68 -5.80
CA GLU A 66 -5.22 -10.50 -7.02
C GLU A 66 -6.35 -9.94 -7.87
N PRO A 67 -6.05 -9.32 -9.03
CA PRO A 67 -7.08 -8.64 -9.82
C PRO A 67 -8.23 -9.55 -10.26
N GLU A 68 -7.95 -10.83 -10.52
CA GLU A 68 -8.99 -11.77 -10.94
C GLU A 68 -10.06 -11.95 -9.86
N ARG A 69 -9.69 -11.88 -8.59
CA ARG A 69 -10.64 -12.00 -7.48
C ARG A 69 -11.55 -10.79 -7.36
N LEU A 70 -11.11 -9.66 -7.90
CA LEU A 70 -11.87 -8.40 -7.86
C LEU A 70 -12.76 -8.23 -9.09
N GLN A 71 -12.66 -9.13 -10.07
CA GLN A 71 -13.43 -9.11 -11.32
C GLN A 71 -13.31 -7.77 -12.07
N LEU A 72 -12.12 -7.17 -12.01
CA LEU A 72 -11.82 -5.92 -12.69
C LEU A 72 -11.10 -6.21 -14.01
N ASN A 73 -11.49 -5.49 -15.05
CA ASN A 73 -11.08 -5.83 -16.41
C ASN A 73 -9.71 -5.29 -16.80
N ASN A 74 -9.21 -4.25 -16.12
CA ASN A 74 -7.92 -3.69 -16.44
C ASN A 74 -7.33 -2.91 -15.27
N GLN A 75 -6.05 -2.56 -15.42
CA GLN A 75 -5.30 -1.87 -14.38
C GLN A 75 -5.85 -0.48 -14.06
N PHE A 76 -6.40 0.20 -15.04
CA PHE A 76 -6.99 1.53 -14.82
C PHE A 76 -8.19 1.42 -13.87
N HIS A 77 -9.09 0.48 -14.12
CA HIS A 77 -10.25 0.28 -13.25
C HIS A 77 -9.83 -0.08 -11.83
N LEU A 78 -8.80 -0.92 -11.68
CA LEU A 78 -8.27 -1.28 -10.38
C LEU A 78 -7.72 -0.06 -9.65
N SER A 79 -6.90 0.73 -10.32
CA SER A 79 -6.31 1.93 -9.73
C SER A 79 -7.36 2.93 -9.31
N ALA A 80 -8.37 3.15 -10.16
CA ALA A 80 -9.46 4.08 -9.85
C ALA A 80 -10.28 3.60 -8.65
N ALA A 81 -10.58 2.30 -8.58
CA ALA A 81 -11.34 1.72 -7.48
C ALA A 81 -10.58 1.87 -6.15
N ILE A 82 -9.27 1.62 -6.15
CA ILE A 82 -8.44 1.77 -4.96
C ILE A 82 -8.40 3.24 -4.52
N ALA A 83 -8.19 4.17 -5.46
CA ALA A 83 -8.12 5.59 -5.14
C ALA A 83 -9.44 6.10 -4.55
N LEU A 84 -10.57 5.71 -5.12
CA LEU A 84 -11.88 6.10 -4.61
C LEU A 84 -12.15 5.49 -3.23
N THR A 85 -11.78 4.24 -3.01
CA THR A 85 -11.95 3.58 -1.71
C THR A 85 -11.12 4.29 -0.64
N CYS A 86 -9.89 4.64 -0.93
CA CYS A 86 -9.04 5.38 0.00
C CYS A 86 -9.61 6.78 0.26
N PHE A 87 -10.09 7.45 -0.78
CA PHE A 87 -10.72 8.76 -0.65
C PHE A 87 -11.93 8.70 0.29
N GLU A 88 -12.82 7.74 0.09
CA GLU A 88 -13.99 7.58 0.94
C GLU A 88 -13.61 7.31 2.40
N PHE A 89 -12.61 6.47 2.61
CA PHE A 89 -12.15 6.13 3.95
C PHE A 89 -11.58 7.36 4.66
N PHE A 90 -10.63 8.04 4.01
CA PHE A 90 -9.94 9.16 4.64
C PHE A 90 -10.81 10.42 4.75
N SER A 91 -11.76 10.62 3.85
CA SER A 91 -12.65 11.78 3.94
C SER A 91 -13.54 11.76 5.18
N ARG A 92 -13.75 10.59 5.77
CA ARG A 92 -14.48 10.48 7.05
C ARG A 92 -13.73 11.16 8.20
N TYR A 93 -12.42 11.30 8.07
CA TYR A 93 -11.57 11.89 9.10
C TYR A 93 -11.12 13.31 8.75
N ALA A 94 -10.79 13.55 7.48
CA ALA A 94 -10.26 14.83 7.02
C ALA A 94 -11.30 15.71 6.30
N GLY A 95 -12.46 15.17 5.97
CA GLY A 95 -13.54 15.94 5.35
C GLY A 95 -13.15 16.48 3.98
N ASP A 96 -13.51 17.74 3.74
CA ASP A 96 -13.32 18.39 2.44
C ASP A 96 -11.86 18.62 2.06
N GLU A 97 -10.94 18.44 3.01
CA GLU A 97 -9.52 18.58 2.75
C GLU A 97 -8.94 17.34 2.07
N THR A 98 -9.67 16.23 2.04
CA THR A 98 -9.22 15.00 1.40
C THR A 98 -9.22 15.16 -0.10
N LYS A 99 -8.08 14.85 -0.72
CA LYS A 99 -7.91 14.94 -2.17
C LYS A 99 -7.15 13.73 -2.69
N ILE A 100 -7.45 13.35 -3.92
CA ILE A 100 -6.71 12.30 -4.62
C ILE A 100 -5.60 12.96 -5.44
N LYS A 101 -4.37 12.53 -5.21
CA LYS A 101 -3.25 12.89 -6.08
C LYS A 101 -3.17 11.84 -7.18
N TRP A 102 -3.44 12.26 -8.40
CA TRP A 102 -3.47 11.38 -9.56
C TRP A 102 -2.41 11.78 -10.58
N PRO A 103 -1.74 10.85 -11.22
CA PRO A 103 -1.62 9.45 -10.88
C PRO A 103 -0.72 9.20 -9.71
#